data_f7080c11e9d4f3ca52545959d2a4d0fa
#
_entry.id   f7080c11e9d4f3ca52545959d2a4d0fa
#
_cell.length_a   1.000
_cell.length_b   1.000
_cell.length_c   1.000
_cell.angle_alpha   90.00
_cell.angle_beta   90.00
_cell.angle_gamma   90.00
#
_symmetry.space_group_name_H-M   'P 1'
#
loop_
_entity.id
_entity.type
_entity.pdbx_description
1 polymer ?
#
loop_
_entity_poly.entity_id
_entity_poly.type
_entity_poly.pdbx_seq_one_letter_code
_entity_poly.pdbx_strand_id
1 'polypeptide(L)'
;MRLALLLSVLLLFNVCLAQQAEPPKLLFREDWNELPPFDVMTPYSLTQKDVMNPDLIQTLYGPDQDSIKKRHHGAPTDAYYVFTGFCRSTWALALSNKLFFADLRGDAVIRIRVRNSGFRELHLIIQTSNGNWFVSDKAAPPSSVWQVFDFIIKDIKWSLLNIKAVTPGIAIDNPVLHYGTNWLTQVDKIGFTDLMNGGLSNACSRVDWIEVYADSSRR
;
A
#
# COMPACT_ATOMS: atom_id res chain seq x y z
N MET A 1 -66.80 -37.58 -22.64
CA MET A 1 -65.98 -37.44 -21.40
C MET A 1 -64.55 -37.11 -21.85
N ARG A 2 -64.16 -35.84 -21.73
CA ARG A 2 -62.82 -35.38 -22.10
C ARG A 2 -62.01 -35.19 -20.80
N LEU A 3 -61.00 -36.00 -20.64
CA LEU A 3 -60.08 -35.97 -19.49
C LEU A 3 -59.03 -34.86 -19.76
N ALA A 4 -59.09 -33.80 -18.98
CA ALA A 4 -58.09 -32.72 -19.04
C ALA A 4 -56.91 -33.11 -18.12
N LEU A 5 -55.76 -33.32 -18.75
CA LEU A 5 -54.48 -33.56 -18.04
C LEU A 5 -53.90 -32.20 -17.69
N LEU A 6 -53.88 -31.85 -16.40
CA LEU A 6 -53.23 -30.68 -15.87
C LEU A 6 -51.74 -31.02 -15.65
N LEU A 7 -50.90 -30.53 -16.55
CA LEU A 7 -49.45 -30.61 -16.41
C LEU A 7 -48.97 -29.46 -15.51
N SER A 8 -48.67 -29.75 -14.25
CA SER A 8 -48.05 -28.81 -13.32
C SER A 8 -46.57 -28.72 -13.62
N VAL A 9 -46.16 -27.67 -14.30
CA VAL A 9 -44.72 -27.32 -14.47
C VAL A 9 -44.24 -26.70 -13.17
N LEU A 10 -43.52 -27.47 -12.35
CA LEU A 10 -42.79 -26.96 -11.21
C LEU A 10 -41.57 -26.22 -11.73
N LEU A 11 -41.64 -24.91 -11.82
CA LEU A 11 -40.46 -24.03 -12.04
C LEU A 11 -39.64 -24.02 -10.76
N LEU A 12 -38.60 -24.83 -10.73
CA LEU A 12 -37.53 -24.74 -9.73
C LEU A 12 -36.73 -23.49 -10.01
N PHE A 13 -37.06 -22.39 -9.39
CA PHE A 13 -36.19 -21.23 -9.29
C PHE A 13 -34.98 -21.63 -8.43
N ASN A 14 -33.91 -22.05 -9.07
CA ASN A 14 -32.58 -22.04 -8.44
C ASN A 14 -32.20 -20.60 -8.19
N VAL A 15 -32.55 -20.07 -7.03
CA VAL A 15 -31.98 -18.83 -6.53
C VAL A 15 -30.53 -19.16 -6.19
N CYS A 16 -29.66 -18.96 -7.17
CA CYS A 16 -28.24 -18.94 -6.94
C CYS A 16 -27.99 -17.70 -6.04
N LEU A 17 -28.03 -17.89 -4.73
CA LEU A 17 -27.53 -16.90 -3.79
C LEU A 17 -26.05 -16.76 -4.09
N ALA A 18 -25.71 -15.78 -4.94
CA ALA A 18 -24.36 -15.34 -5.06
C ALA A 18 -23.93 -14.95 -3.64
N GLN A 19 -23.14 -15.82 -3.03
CA GLN A 19 -22.55 -15.55 -1.73
C GLN A 19 -21.70 -14.31 -1.91
N GLN A 20 -22.23 -13.18 -1.46
CA GLN A 20 -21.53 -11.91 -1.51
C GLN A 20 -20.29 -12.10 -0.67
N ALA A 21 -19.11 -12.11 -1.31
CA ALA A 21 -17.86 -12.25 -0.60
C ALA A 21 -17.82 -11.17 0.50
N GLU A 22 -17.56 -11.57 1.73
CA GLU A 22 -17.38 -10.60 2.80
C GLU A 22 -16.26 -9.64 2.40
N PRO A 23 -16.42 -8.33 2.65
CA PRO A 23 -15.37 -7.37 2.36
C PRO A 23 -14.11 -7.75 3.13
N PRO A 24 -12.92 -7.56 2.56
CA PRO A 24 -11.68 -7.92 3.22
C PRO A 24 -11.54 -7.19 4.54
N LYS A 25 -11.04 -7.91 5.55
CA LYS A 25 -10.85 -7.36 6.91
C LYS A 25 -9.58 -6.53 6.97
N LEU A 26 -9.55 -5.55 7.88
CA LEU A 26 -8.34 -4.81 8.19
C LEU A 26 -7.29 -5.78 8.73
N LEU A 27 -6.23 -6.00 7.95
CA LEU A 27 -5.09 -6.84 8.34
C LEU A 27 -4.14 -6.07 9.26
N PHE A 28 -3.81 -4.83 8.91
CA PHE A 28 -3.07 -3.93 9.76
C PHE A 28 -3.27 -2.47 9.38
N ARG A 29 -2.95 -1.59 10.33
CA ARG A 29 -2.81 -0.15 10.16
C ARG A 29 -1.52 0.30 10.80
N GLU A 30 -0.85 1.28 10.20
CA GLU A 30 0.28 2.02 10.77
C GLU A 30 0.03 3.50 10.63
N ASP A 31 0.14 4.22 11.73
CA ASP A 31 -0.12 5.67 11.83
C ASP A 31 1.14 6.49 12.06
N TRP A 32 2.25 5.87 12.42
CA TRP A 32 3.48 6.56 12.86
C TRP A 32 3.25 7.67 13.89
N ASN A 33 2.24 7.51 14.72
CA ASN A 33 1.93 8.47 15.78
C ASN A 33 3.06 8.51 16.81
N GLU A 34 3.15 9.62 17.52
CA GLU A 34 4.12 9.80 18.58
C GLU A 34 3.44 9.97 19.93
N LEU A 35 4.12 9.49 20.97
CA LEU A 35 3.73 9.76 22.35
C LEU A 35 4.51 10.98 22.87
N PRO A 36 3.85 11.94 23.55
CA PRO A 36 4.54 13.06 24.19
C PRO A 36 5.55 12.57 25.26
N PRO A 37 6.60 13.36 25.57
CA PRO A 37 6.96 14.66 25.00
C PRO A 37 7.89 14.53 23.79
N PHE A 38 7.64 15.33 22.76
CA PHE A 38 8.49 15.39 21.58
C PHE A 38 8.64 16.83 21.09
N ASP A 39 9.77 17.11 20.43
CA ASP A 39 9.94 18.38 19.72
C ASP A 39 9.29 18.28 18.33
N VAL A 40 8.08 18.80 18.25
CA VAL A 40 7.27 18.78 17.02
C VAL A 40 7.83 19.62 15.88
N MET A 41 8.79 20.49 16.16
CA MET A 41 9.28 21.46 15.18
C MET A 41 10.47 20.93 14.36
N THR A 42 11.22 20.00 14.91
CA THR A 42 12.45 19.49 14.26
C THR A 42 12.23 18.11 13.65
N PRO A 43 12.30 17.98 12.30
CA PRO A 43 12.24 16.67 11.66
C PRO A 43 13.40 15.77 12.10
N TYR A 44 13.12 14.52 12.39
CA TYR A 44 14.13 13.54 12.75
C TYR A 44 14.07 12.29 11.87
N SER A 45 15.16 11.53 11.86
CA SER A 45 15.26 10.32 11.05
C SER A 45 14.29 9.25 11.55
N LEU A 46 13.53 8.68 10.63
CA LEU A 46 12.58 7.63 10.93
C LEU A 46 13.29 6.33 11.34
N THR A 47 12.80 5.71 12.40
CA THR A 47 13.35 4.46 12.97
C THR A 47 12.23 3.46 13.26
N GLN A 48 12.58 2.23 13.59
CA GLN A 48 11.60 1.22 14.03
C GLN A 48 10.82 1.64 15.28
N LYS A 49 11.35 2.52 16.12
CA LYS A 49 10.67 3.01 17.35
C LYS A 49 9.47 3.89 17.02
N ASP A 50 9.40 4.39 15.82
CA ASP A 50 8.32 5.26 15.33
C ASP A 50 7.12 4.45 14.80
N VAL A 51 7.26 3.13 14.70
CA VAL A 51 6.18 2.22 14.30
C VAL A 51 5.29 1.95 15.51
N MET A 52 4.01 2.35 15.41
CA MET A 52 3.05 2.23 16.50
C MET A 52 2.44 0.84 16.61
N ASN A 53 2.26 0.16 15.49
CA ASN A 53 1.75 -1.20 15.50
C ASN A 53 2.88 -2.18 15.87
N PRO A 54 2.81 -2.84 17.05
CA PRO A 54 3.89 -3.69 17.56
C PRO A 54 4.11 -4.95 16.70
N ASP A 55 3.16 -5.31 15.86
CA ASP A 55 3.26 -6.48 14.97
C ASP A 55 3.95 -6.15 13.65
N LEU A 56 4.34 -4.89 13.43
CA LEU A 56 4.98 -4.48 12.19
C LEU A 56 6.49 -4.28 12.36
N ILE A 57 7.20 -4.62 11.29
CA ILE A 57 8.62 -4.28 11.09
C ILE A 57 8.69 -3.33 9.90
N GLN A 58 9.32 -2.17 10.13
CA GLN A 58 9.59 -1.20 9.10
C GLN A 58 10.99 -1.39 8.53
N THR A 59 11.11 -1.26 7.22
CA THR A 59 12.41 -1.27 6.53
C THR A 59 12.44 -0.15 5.51
N LEU A 60 13.55 0.58 5.48
CA LEU A 60 13.81 1.66 4.55
C LEU A 60 14.75 1.16 3.45
N TYR A 61 14.58 1.65 2.23
CA TYR A 61 15.32 1.21 1.05
C TYR A 61 15.70 2.38 0.15
N GLY A 62 16.63 2.11 -0.73
CA GLY A 62 17.10 3.03 -1.75
C GLY A 62 18.29 3.85 -1.33
N PRO A 63 18.96 4.51 -2.31
CA PRO A 63 20.16 5.31 -2.04
C PRO A 63 19.93 6.46 -1.07
N ASP A 64 18.68 6.95 -0.97
CA ASP A 64 18.31 8.09 -0.13
C ASP A 64 17.38 7.71 1.05
N GLN A 65 17.45 6.46 1.49
CA GLN A 65 16.64 5.94 2.61
C GLN A 65 16.79 6.78 3.89
N ASP A 66 17.98 7.36 4.15
CA ASP A 66 18.26 8.19 5.33
C ASP A 66 17.60 9.57 5.26
N SER A 67 17.07 9.95 4.09
CA SER A 67 16.30 11.18 3.91
C SER A 67 14.87 11.07 4.40
N ILE A 68 14.40 9.86 4.71
CA ILE A 68 13.05 9.64 5.25
C ILE A 68 13.02 10.13 6.69
N LYS A 69 12.14 11.09 6.96
CA LYS A 69 11.99 11.78 8.24
C LYS A 69 10.58 11.60 8.77
N LYS A 70 10.43 11.89 10.04
CA LYS A 70 9.15 12.04 10.71
C LYS A 70 8.94 13.46 11.18
N ARG A 71 7.70 13.92 11.15
CA ARG A 71 7.34 15.26 11.61
C ARG A 71 5.88 15.34 12.02
N HIS A 72 5.61 16.32 12.88
CA HIS A 72 4.29 16.86 13.21
C HIS A 72 4.36 18.38 13.19
N HIS A 73 3.31 19.08 12.74
CA HIS A 73 3.34 20.53 12.64
C HIS A 73 2.93 21.30 13.93
N GLY A 74 2.65 20.58 15.00
CA GLY A 74 2.39 21.19 16.31
C GLY A 74 0.95 21.63 16.55
N ALA A 75 0.07 21.60 15.56
CA ALA A 75 -1.35 21.81 15.78
C ALA A 75 -2.00 20.50 16.28
N PRO A 76 -2.90 20.54 17.27
CA PRO A 76 -3.52 19.32 17.81
C PRO A 76 -4.31 18.49 16.78
N THR A 77 -4.70 19.13 15.67
CA THR A 77 -5.44 18.50 14.58
C THR A 77 -4.57 18.13 13.38
N ASP A 78 -3.27 18.41 13.43
CA ASP A 78 -2.36 18.11 12.33
C ASP A 78 -1.92 16.66 12.38
N ALA A 79 -1.69 16.10 11.20
CA ALA A 79 -1.27 14.71 11.08
C ALA A 79 0.18 14.54 11.55
N TYR A 80 0.45 13.42 12.21
CA TYR A 80 1.80 12.86 12.27
C TYR A 80 2.08 12.24 10.92
N TYR A 81 3.26 12.44 10.38
CA TYR A 81 3.54 11.90 9.06
C TYR A 81 5.02 11.57 8.86
N VAL A 82 5.23 10.57 8.05
CA VAL A 82 6.54 10.29 7.46
C VAL A 82 6.64 11.03 6.12
N PHE A 83 7.82 11.55 5.82
CA PHE A 83 8.05 12.29 4.59
C PHE A 83 9.50 12.19 4.15
N THR A 84 9.70 12.41 2.87
CA THR A 84 11.04 12.62 2.35
C THR A 84 11.40 14.09 2.44
N GLY A 85 12.54 14.37 3.07
CA GLY A 85 13.10 15.72 3.08
C GLY A 85 13.70 16.08 1.71
N PHE A 86 14.88 16.68 1.74
CA PHE A 86 15.67 16.90 0.52
C PHE A 86 16.25 15.59 0.02
N CYS A 87 15.47 14.87 -0.79
CA CYS A 87 15.98 13.67 -1.45
C CYS A 87 16.89 14.05 -2.62
N ARG A 88 18.03 13.38 -2.70
CA ARG A 88 18.94 13.48 -3.85
C ARG A 88 18.77 12.30 -4.80
N SER A 89 18.13 11.27 -4.36
CA SER A 89 17.90 10.03 -5.09
C SER A 89 16.57 9.39 -4.71
N THR A 90 16.36 8.16 -5.13
CA THR A 90 15.16 7.38 -4.85
C THR A 90 15.17 6.76 -3.44
N TRP A 91 14.01 6.51 -2.91
CA TRP A 91 13.76 5.96 -1.60
C TRP A 91 12.51 5.08 -1.60
N ALA A 92 12.40 4.17 -0.64
CA ALA A 92 11.18 3.43 -0.37
C ALA A 92 11.08 3.09 1.11
N LEU A 93 9.84 2.94 1.59
CA LEU A 93 9.51 2.45 2.91
C LEU A 93 8.57 1.25 2.75
N ALA A 94 8.83 0.16 3.48
CA ALA A 94 7.94 -0.98 3.51
C ALA A 94 7.77 -1.53 4.92
N LEU A 95 6.58 -2.09 5.16
CA LEU A 95 6.15 -2.71 6.39
C LEU A 95 5.93 -4.21 6.14
N SER A 96 6.39 -5.05 7.07
CA SER A 96 6.07 -6.47 7.13
C SER A 96 5.36 -6.79 8.44
N ASN A 97 4.33 -7.63 8.39
CA ASN A 97 3.73 -8.16 9.60
C ASN A 97 4.55 -9.36 10.11
N LYS A 98 4.82 -9.41 11.42
CA LYS A 98 5.65 -10.45 12.05
C LYS A 98 5.03 -11.84 11.98
N LEU A 99 3.71 -11.93 11.91
CA LEU A 99 2.94 -13.16 12.10
C LEU A 99 2.33 -13.69 10.82
N PHE A 100 2.08 -12.80 9.84
CA PHE A 100 1.28 -13.12 8.66
C PHE A 100 1.91 -12.59 7.38
N PHE A 101 1.64 -13.31 6.27
CA PHE A 101 1.69 -12.78 4.92
C PHE A 101 0.32 -12.19 4.56
N ALA A 102 0.28 -11.12 3.81
CA ALA A 102 -0.96 -10.64 3.24
C ALA A 102 -1.32 -11.45 1.98
N ASP A 103 -2.59 -11.79 1.85
CA ASP A 103 -3.18 -12.34 0.63
C ASP A 103 -3.92 -11.20 -0.08
N LEU A 104 -3.30 -10.63 -1.09
CA LEU A 104 -3.82 -9.48 -1.82
C LEU A 104 -4.69 -9.87 -3.03
N ARG A 105 -5.23 -11.08 -3.06
CA ARG A 105 -6.18 -11.50 -4.10
C ARG A 105 -7.56 -10.90 -3.89
N GLY A 106 -8.43 -11.07 -4.89
CA GLY A 106 -9.83 -10.66 -4.80
C GLY A 106 -10.03 -9.17 -4.61
N ASP A 107 -10.77 -8.78 -3.59
CA ASP A 107 -11.16 -7.40 -3.33
C ASP A 107 -10.24 -6.68 -2.33
N ALA A 108 -8.99 -7.14 -2.21
CA ALA A 108 -8.00 -6.49 -1.35
C ALA A 108 -7.81 -5.01 -1.72
N VAL A 109 -7.69 -4.18 -0.68
CA VAL A 109 -7.51 -2.73 -0.81
C VAL A 109 -6.40 -2.27 0.12
N ILE A 110 -5.53 -1.42 -0.40
CA ILE A 110 -4.57 -0.68 0.42
C ILE A 110 -4.97 0.78 0.37
N ARG A 111 -5.20 1.34 1.54
CA ARG A 111 -5.65 2.72 1.72
C ARG A 111 -4.54 3.52 2.36
N ILE A 112 -4.24 4.68 1.80
CA ILE A 112 -3.17 5.57 2.30
C ILE A 112 -3.70 6.99 2.41
N ARG A 113 -3.43 7.66 3.53
CA ARG A 113 -3.66 9.10 3.65
C ARG A 113 -2.38 9.85 3.34
N VAL A 114 -2.41 10.66 2.28
CA VAL A 114 -1.22 11.29 1.70
C VAL A 114 -1.43 12.77 1.44
N ARG A 115 -0.30 13.50 1.35
CA ARG A 115 -0.22 14.86 0.82
C ARG A 115 1.07 15.01 0.03
N ASN A 116 0.97 14.93 -1.29
CA ASN A 116 2.11 14.97 -2.19
C ASN A 116 2.25 16.37 -2.79
N SER A 117 3.38 17.01 -2.63
CA SER A 117 3.62 18.36 -3.16
C SER A 117 4.42 18.32 -4.46
N GLY A 118 4.25 19.36 -5.29
CA GLY A 118 4.87 19.44 -6.60
C GLY A 118 4.26 18.42 -7.57
N PHE A 119 5.09 17.69 -8.27
CA PHE A 119 4.71 16.64 -9.22
C PHE A 119 4.91 15.23 -8.64
N ARG A 120 5.04 15.11 -7.32
CA ARG A 120 5.28 13.81 -6.70
C ARG A 120 4.01 12.99 -6.64
N GLU A 121 4.14 11.73 -7.06
CA GLU A 121 3.12 10.71 -7.02
C GLU A 121 3.61 9.56 -6.15
N LEU A 122 2.75 9.01 -5.31
CA LEU A 122 3.12 7.92 -4.41
C LEU A 122 2.61 6.59 -4.94
N HIS A 123 3.54 5.71 -5.34
CA HIS A 123 3.28 4.36 -5.80
C HIS A 123 3.31 3.36 -4.65
N LEU A 124 2.50 2.30 -4.76
CA LEU A 124 2.66 1.13 -3.89
C LEU A 124 3.86 0.30 -4.33
N ILE A 125 4.51 -0.32 -3.35
CA ILE A 125 5.48 -1.39 -3.56
C ILE A 125 5.09 -2.60 -2.72
N ILE A 126 5.38 -3.78 -3.25
CA ILE A 126 5.18 -5.04 -2.54
C ILE A 126 6.39 -5.95 -2.71
N GLN A 127 6.62 -6.79 -1.69
CA GLN A 127 7.52 -7.93 -1.80
C GLN A 127 6.74 -9.21 -1.59
N THR A 128 6.87 -10.15 -2.50
CA THR A 128 6.32 -11.50 -2.34
C THR A 128 7.25 -12.37 -1.49
N SER A 129 6.74 -13.47 -0.93
CA SER A 129 7.49 -14.38 -0.05
C SER A 129 8.73 -15.00 -0.70
N ASN A 130 8.79 -15.05 -2.04
CA ASN A 130 9.98 -15.48 -2.80
C ASN A 130 11.05 -14.38 -2.95
N GLY A 131 10.85 -13.20 -2.35
CA GLY A 131 11.81 -12.10 -2.34
C GLY A 131 11.70 -11.11 -3.50
N ASN A 132 10.84 -11.34 -4.49
CA ASN A 132 10.67 -10.44 -5.62
C ASN A 132 9.92 -9.18 -5.21
N TRP A 133 10.40 -8.03 -5.72
CA TRP A 133 9.79 -6.74 -5.49
C TRP A 133 9.04 -6.27 -6.73
N PHE A 134 7.92 -5.60 -6.47
CA PHE A 134 7.06 -5.03 -7.51
C PHE A 134 6.62 -3.63 -7.13
N VAL A 135 6.33 -2.81 -8.14
CA VAL A 135 5.77 -1.47 -8.02
C VAL A 135 4.51 -1.34 -8.85
N SER A 136 3.54 -0.60 -8.32
CA SER A 136 2.26 -0.34 -8.98
C SER A 136 2.39 0.64 -10.15
N ASP A 137 1.58 0.44 -11.21
CA ASP A 137 1.38 1.43 -12.27
C ASP A 137 0.52 2.61 -11.81
N LYS A 138 -0.34 2.39 -10.81
CA LYS A 138 -1.16 3.44 -10.21
C LYS A 138 -0.44 4.11 -9.05
N ALA A 139 -0.69 5.40 -8.91
CA ALA A 139 -0.12 6.21 -7.85
C ALA A 139 -1.14 7.16 -7.24
N ALA A 140 -0.95 7.50 -5.98
CA ALA A 140 -1.69 8.59 -5.36
C ALA A 140 -1.15 9.94 -5.90
N PRO A 141 -2.00 10.77 -6.51
CA PRO A 141 -1.58 11.95 -7.25
C PRO A 141 -1.10 13.09 -6.33
N PRO A 142 -0.49 14.13 -6.90
CA PRO A 142 -0.17 15.35 -6.19
C PRO A 142 -1.42 16.00 -5.57
N SER A 143 -1.26 16.51 -4.34
CA SER A 143 -2.33 17.23 -3.64
C SER A 143 -1.78 18.24 -2.65
N SER A 144 -2.36 19.44 -2.60
CA SER A 144 -2.04 20.46 -1.59
C SER A 144 -2.69 20.21 -0.24
N VAL A 145 -3.67 19.31 -0.18
CA VAL A 145 -4.40 18.91 1.03
C VAL A 145 -4.23 17.42 1.31
N TRP A 146 -4.48 17.02 2.55
CA TRP A 146 -4.52 15.61 2.90
C TRP A 146 -5.67 14.90 2.19
N GLN A 147 -5.36 13.82 1.51
CA GLN A 147 -6.33 12.98 0.80
C GLN A 147 -6.15 11.52 1.21
N VAL A 148 -7.26 10.79 1.21
CA VAL A 148 -7.26 9.33 1.31
C VAL A 148 -7.33 8.77 -0.09
N PHE A 149 -6.41 7.89 -0.43
CA PHE A 149 -6.35 7.22 -1.72
C PHE A 149 -6.44 5.71 -1.54
N ASP A 150 -7.37 5.09 -2.27
CA ASP A 150 -7.60 3.64 -2.25
C ASP A 150 -6.93 2.99 -3.46
N PHE A 151 -5.99 2.12 -3.19
CA PHE A 151 -5.41 1.25 -4.20
C PHE A 151 -6.22 -0.05 -4.25
N ILE A 152 -7.09 -0.17 -5.25
CA ILE A 152 -7.85 -1.39 -5.51
C ILE A 152 -6.92 -2.38 -6.20
N ILE A 153 -6.49 -3.40 -5.48
CA ILE A 153 -5.36 -4.26 -5.90
C ILE A 153 -5.62 -4.99 -7.22
N LYS A 154 -6.85 -5.44 -7.45
CA LYS A 154 -7.24 -6.10 -8.72
C LYS A 154 -7.11 -5.22 -9.95
N ASP A 155 -7.08 -3.89 -9.77
CA ASP A 155 -6.98 -2.91 -10.87
C ASP A 155 -5.55 -2.42 -11.12
N ILE A 156 -4.57 -2.96 -10.39
CA ILE A 156 -3.16 -2.56 -10.48
C ILE A 156 -2.41 -3.49 -11.43
N LYS A 157 -1.57 -2.89 -12.27
CA LYS A 157 -0.55 -3.60 -13.03
C LYS A 157 0.78 -3.45 -12.30
N TRP A 158 1.46 -4.56 -12.12
CA TRP A 158 2.68 -4.62 -11.34
C TRP A 158 3.89 -4.78 -12.23
N SER A 159 4.90 -3.95 -12.04
CA SER A 159 6.21 -4.06 -12.69
C SER A 159 7.26 -4.50 -11.67
N LEU A 160 8.27 -5.25 -12.11
CA LEU A 160 9.41 -5.58 -11.25
C LEU A 160 10.08 -4.28 -10.75
N LEU A 161 10.55 -4.33 -9.51
CA LEU A 161 11.25 -3.23 -8.87
C LEU A 161 12.65 -3.66 -8.41
N ASN A 162 13.66 -2.92 -8.82
CA ASN A 162 14.97 -3.01 -8.19
C ASN A 162 14.94 -2.21 -6.88
N ILE A 163 14.74 -2.89 -5.77
CA ILE A 163 14.58 -2.25 -4.47
C ILE A 163 15.84 -1.53 -3.97
N LYS A 164 17.02 -1.94 -4.40
CA LYS A 164 18.27 -1.29 -4.00
C LYS A 164 18.42 0.10 -4.61
N ALA A 165 18.01 0.23 -5.87
CA ALA A 165 18.02 1.51 -6.59
C ALA A 165 16.65 2.21 -6.55
N VAL A 166 15.62 1.51 -6.10
CA VAL A 166 14.20 1.93 -6.15
C VAL A 166 13.83 2.47 -7.54
N THR A 167 14.10 1.65 -8.53
CA THR A 167 13.78 1.92 -9.93
C THR A 167 13.00 0.76 -10.53
N PRO A 168 11.97 1.03 -11.36
CA PRO A 168 11.30 -0.03 -12.10
C PRO A 168 12.33 -0.83 -12.89
N GLY A 169 12.27 -2.15 -12.80
CA GLY A 169 13.15 -3.02 -13.57
C GLY A 169 12.79 -2.94 -15.05
N ILE A 170 13.79 -2.68 -15.89
CA ILE A 170 13.67 -2.91 -17.31
C ILE A 170 14.02 -4.39 -17.51
N ALA A 171 12.99 -5.23 -17.65
CA ALA A 171 13.23 -6.56 -18.20
C ALA A 171 13.68 -6.39 -19.64
N ILE A 172 14.92 -6.76 -19.93
CA ILE A 172 15.54 -6.59 -21.25
C ILE A 172 14.73 -7.35 -22.33
N ASP A 173 13.94 -8.37 -21.97
CA ASP A 173 13.22 -9.23 -22.91
C ASP A 173 11.69 -9.28 -22.71
N ASN A 174 11.16 -8.71 -21.65
CA ASN A 174 9.69 -8.58 -21.46
C ASN A 174 9.44 -7.72 -20.23
N PRO A 175 8.73 -6.60 -20.31
CA PRO A 175 8.16 -5.98 -19.12
C PRO A 175 7.12 -6.98 -18.59
N VAL A 176 7.51 -7.76 -17.58
CA VAL A 176 6.57 -8.70 -16.95
C VAL A 176 5.58 -7.85 -16.16
N LEU A 177 4.61 -7.32 -16.88
CA LEU A 177 3.41 -6.77 -16.30
C LEU A 177 2.61 -7.96 -15.79
N HIS A 178 2.64 -8.22 -14.52
CA HIS A 178 1.75 -9.19 -13.91
C HIS A 178 0.34 -8.60 -13.89
N TYR A 179 -0.54 -9.23 -14.66
CA TYR A 179 -1.96 -8.92 -14.64
C TYR A 179 -2.68 -9.88 -13.69
N GLY A 180 -3.71 -9.35 -13.03
CA GLY A 180 -4.48 -10.11 -12.06
C GLY A 180 -3.76 -10.31 -10.72
N THR A 181 -4.42 -10.97 -9.80
CA THR A 181 -3.96 -11.06 -8.41
C THR A 181 -3.62 -12.48 -7.95
N ASN A 182 -3.81 -13.50 -8.79
CA ASN A 182 -3.68 -14.91 -8.39
C ASN A 182 -2.31 -15.28 -7.81
N TRP A 183 -1.26 -14.54 -8.13
CA TRP A 183 0.10 -14.72 -7.64
C TRP A 183 0.39 -13.98 -6.32
N LEU A 184 -0.53 -13.12 -5.85
CA LEU A 184 -0.40 -12.29 -4.66
C LEU A 184 -0.90 -13.00 -3.38
N THR A 185 -0.69 -14.29 -3.27
CA THR A 185 -1.17 -15.12 -2.14
C THR A 185 -0.36 -14.96 -0.86
N GLN A 186 0.93 -14.60 -1.00
CA GLN A 186 1.87 -14.45 0.10
C GLN A 186 2.74 -13.21 -0.12
N VAL A 187 2.20 -12.07 0.23
CA VAL A 187 2.92 -10.79 0.20
C VAL A 187 3.56 -10.56 1.55
N ASP A 188 4.89 -10.46 1.55
CA ASP A 188 5.71 -10.32 2.75
C ASP A 188 5.80 -8.89 3.24
N LYS A 189 5.98 -7.95 2.29
CA LYS A 189 6.07 -6.53 2.60
C LYS A 189 5.16 -5.71 1.72
N ILE A 190 4.61 -4.66 2.31
CA ILE A 190 3.76 -3.68 1.66
C ILE A 190 4.30 -2.30 2.03
N GLY A 191 4.42 -1.42 1.04
CA GLY A 191 4.97 -0.10 1.28
C GLY A 191 4.74 0.86 0.13
N PHE A 192 5.57 1.89 0.07
CA PHE A 192 5.41 2.96 -0.91
C PHE A 192 6.74 3.63 -1.27
N THR A 193 6.73 4.30 -2.41
CA THR A 193 7.82 5.12 -2.96
C THR A 193 7.24 6.18 -3.90
N ASP A 194 7.95 7.27 -4.14
CA ASP A 194 7.56 8.23 -5.16
C ASP A 194 8.34 8.08 -6.48
N LEU A 195 9.24 7.10 -6.57
CA LEU A 195 10.09 6.79 -7.75
C LEU A 195 10.87 7.97 -8.33
N MET A 196 10.78 9.13 -7.72
CA MET A 196 11.43 10.32 -8.24
C MET A 196 12.85 10.44 -7.71
N ASN A 197 13.77 10.61 -8.62
CA ASN A 197 15.07 11.16 -8.24
C ASN A 197 14.84 12.51 -7.58
N GLY A 198 15.42 12.69 -6.38
CA GLY A 198 15.34 13.95 -5.69
C GLY A 198 15.87 15.07 -6.59
N GLY A 199 15.26 16.20 -6.50
CA GLY A 199 15.83 17.47 -6.89
C GLY A 199 16.01 18.27 -5.62
N LEU A 200 16.83 19.30 -5.60
CA LEU A 200 16.98 20.22 -4.48
C LEU A 200 15.67 21.01 -4.19
N SER A 201 14.54 20.38 -4.35
CA SER A 201 13.23 21.00 -4.20
C SER A 201 12.61 20.63 -2.86
N ASN A 202 11.85 21.55 -2.28
CA ASN A 202 11.04 21.31 -1.06
C ASN A 202 9.82 20.42 -1.31
N ALA A 203 9.61 19.96 -2.55
CA ALA A 203 8.55 19.04 -2.86
C ALA A 203 8.82 17.70 -2.19
N CYS A 204 7.84 17.17 -1.49
CA CYS A 204 7.97 15.89 -0.80
C CYS A 204 6.64 15.13 -0.79
N SER A 205 6.74 13.82 -0.73
CA SER A 205 5.60 12.96 -0.42
C SER A 205 5.46 12.84 1.08
N ARG A 206 4.24 12.98 1.59
CA ARG A 206 3.89 12.85 3.02
C ARG A 206 2.85 11.77 3.17
N VAL A 207 3.07 10.87 4.11
CA VAL A 207 2.14 9.79 4.45
C VAL A 207 1.81 9.88 5.93
N ASP A 208 0.52 10.04 6.23
CA ASP A 208 -0.02 10.08 7.58
C ASP A 208 -0.21 8.65 8.12
N TRP A 209 -0.93 7.84 7.37
CA TRP A 209 -1.16 6.44 7.72
C TRP A 209 -1.36 5.55 6.48
N ILE A 210 -1.20 4.24 6.72
CA ILE A 210 -1.52 3.17 5.77
C ILE A 210 -2.39 2.12 6.42
N GLU A 211 -3.42 1.66 5.72
CA GLU A 211 -4.28 0.53 6.07
C GLU A 211 -4.24 -0.53 4.98
N VAL A 212 -4.16 -1.77 5.39
CA VAL A 212 -4.21 -2.92 4.48
C VAL A 212 -5.43 -3.76 4.81
N TYR A 213 -6.35 -3.85 3.86
CA TYR A 213 -7.54 -4.69 3.91
C TYR A 213 -7.31 -5.89 3.01
N ALA A 214 -7.12 -7.05 3.61
CA ALA A 214 -6.74 -8.27 2.90
C ALA A 214 -7.00 -9.49 3.78
N ASP A 215 -7.07 -10.65 3.15
CA ASP A 215 -6.92 -11.92 3.84
C ASP A 215 -5.46 -12.14 4.25
N SER A 216 -5.21 -13.18 5.03
CA SER A 216 -3.85 -13.48 5.50
C SER A 216 -3.60 -14.97 5.64
N SER A 217 -2.33 -15.34 5.52
CA SER A 217 -1.83 -16.67 5.88
C SER A 217 -0.70 -16.54 6.89
N ARG A 218 -0.57 -17.53 7.78
CA ARG A 218 0.52 -17.54 8.76
C ARG A 218 1.88 -17.69 8.08
N ARG A 219 2.89 -17.07 8.68
CA ARG A 219 4.30 -17.27 8.30
C ARG A 219 4.81 -18.64 8.71
#